data_b4caf4bdf26ca8eb7c1624551164d716
#
_entry.id   b4caf4bdf26ca8eb7c1624551164d716
#
_cell.length_a   1.000
_cell.length_b   1.000
_cell.length_c   1.000
_cell.angle_alpha   90.00
_cell.angle_beta   90.00
_cell.angle_gamma   90.00
#
_symmetry.space_group_name_H-M   'P 1'
#
loop_
_entity.id
_entity.type
_entity.pdbx_description
1 polymer ?
#
loop_
_entity_poly.entity_id
_entity_poly.type
_entity_poly.pdbx_seq_one_letter_code
_entity_poly.pdbx_strand_id
1 'polypeptide(L)'
;MRPRPSILLFLALAPRPQAQTDAPYRLNVSVDEVILTFHAADARGLPINDLQLSDLTLLDNGIPPAKILDFQLQQDFPIRAGILIDTSGSMSSHRYRDQSIATDYAQQLLRQQTDQAFVLNFDRTSHLIQPWTSNPATLTTAIHNTTRGDPIGGTALFDTLYAACRSQFGAIDHRASGNFILLFSDGEDNASFLDLETAVDMCQHTNTAIYAFSSNARDGAFHPGTATLAQLATQTGGSVFYDDDPDTSAHLRTIEANLRNQYRLVFRPAALVHDGAFHPITLATPDRVATLTIRSGYYAPKPKRAAKPATPSPDR
;
A
#
# COMPACT_ATOMS: atom_id res chain seq x y z
N MET A 1 59.24 -51.32 58.90
CA MET A 1 58.96 -50.33 57.91
C MET A 1 58.32 -51.00 56.68
N ARG A 2 57.05 -50.81 56.47
CA ARG A 2 56.34 -51.36 55.30
C ARG A 2 55.96 -50.18 54.38
N PRO A 3 56.18 -50.27 53.07
CA PRO A 3 55.81 -49.22 52.15
C PRO A 3 54.30 -49.27 51.84
N ARG A 4 53.68 -48.11 51.81
CA ARG A 4 52.24 -47.90 51.41
C ARG A 4 52.18 -47.84 49.88
N PRO A 5 51.18 -48.46 49.22
CA PRO A 5 50.95 -48.32 47.80
C PRO A 5 50.17 -47.02 47.49
N SER A 6 50.70 -46.22 46.55
CA SER A 6 50.03 -45.08 45.98
C SER A 6 49.03 -45.54 44.94
N ILE A 7 47.73 -45.24 45.17
CA ILE A 7 46.66 -45.47 44.20
C ILE A 7 46.61 -44.27 43.26
N LEU A 8 46.95 -44.47 41.97
CA LEU A 8 46.72 -43.52 40.90
C LEU A 8 45.24 -43.62 40.47
N LEU A 9 44.48 -42.54 40.69
CA LEU A 9 43.10 -42.42 40.26
C LEU A 9 43.10 -41.90 38.80
N PHE A 10 42.80 -42.77 37.81
CA PHE A 10 42.56 -42.36 36.43
C PHE A 10 41.15 -41.77 36.33
N LEU A 11 41.06 -40.43 36.12
CA LEU A 11 39.79 -39.76 35.77
C LEU A 11 39.55 -40.00 34.26
N ALA A 12 38.58 -40.86 33.96
CA ALA A 12 38.10 -41.02 32.59
C ALA A 12 37.23 -39.82 32.20
N LEU A 13 37.72 -38.96 31.28
CA LEU A 13 36.87 -37.93 30.63
C LEU A 13 35.88 -38.62 29.70
N ALA A 14 34.62 -38.64 30.07
CA ALA A 14 33.53 -39.02 29.16
C ALA A 14 33.31 -37.91 28.09
N PRO A 15 33.16 -38.27 26.80
CA PRO A 15 32.84 -37.29 25.77
C PRO A 15 31.46 -36.71 26.05
N ARG A 16 31.38 -35.37 26.08
CA ARG A 16 30.08 -34.62 26.13
C ARG A 16 29.37 -34.82 24.81
N PRO A 17 28.04 -35.15 24.83
CA PRO A 17 27.27 -35.14 23.61
C PRO A 17 27.19 -33.69 23.09
N GLN A 18 27.67 -33.49 21.86
CA GLN A 18 27.42 -32.23 21.13
C GLN A 18 25.92 -32.16 20.85
N ALA A 19 25.23 -31.17 21.44
CA ALA A 19 23.88 -30.83 21.05
C ALA A 19 23.90 -30.37 19.59
N GLN A 20 23.36 -31.19 18.70
CA GLN A 20 23.00 -30.74 17.36
C GLN A 20 21.98 -29.61 17.53
N THR A 21 22.38 -28.39 17.26
CA THR A 21 21.46 -27.28 17.09
C THR A 21 20.75 -27.51 15.76
N ASP A 22 19.55 -28.11 15.83
CA ASP A 22 18.62 -28.09 14.71
C ASP A 22 18.38 -26.63 14.34
N ALA A 23 18.93 -26.21 13.22
CA ALA A 23 18.58 -24.92 12.64
C ALA A 23 17.06 -24.92 12.41
N PRO A 24 16.33 -23.86 12.84
CA PRO A 24 14.89 -23.83 12.67
C PRO A 24 14.57 -23.97 11.18
N TYR A 25 13.92 -25.05 10.81
CA TYR A 25 13.42 -25.29 9.45
C TYR A 25 12.39 -24.22 9.15
N ARG A 26 12.82 -23.13 8.49
CA ARG A 26 11.90 -22.13 7.97
C ARG A 26 11.28 -22.69 6.70
N LEU A 27 10.07 -23.23 6.84
CA LEU A 27 9.23 -23.52 5.72
C LEU A 27 8.83 -22.16 5.10
N ASN A 28 9.56 -21.69 4.11
CA ASN A 28 9.11 -20.62 3.24
C ASN A 28 8.04 -21.20 2.30
N VAL A 29 6.85 -21.38 2.81
CA VAL A 29 5.67 -21.61 1.97
C VAL A 29 5.36 -20.25 1.37
N SER A 30 5.79 -20.02 0.14
CA SER A 30 5.24 -18.97 -0.70
C SER A 30 3.80 -19.35 -0.96
N VAL A 31 2.89 -18.83 -0.16
CA VAL A 31 1.46 -19.03 -0.42
C VAL A 31 1.11 -17.93 -1.43
N ASP A 32 0.89 -18.35 -2.67
CA ASP A 32 0.45 -17.48 -3.75
C ASP A 32 -1.02 -17.09 -3.52
N GLU A 33 -1.26 -16.26 -2.51
CA GLU A 33 -2.58 -15.75 -2.15
C GLU A 33 -2.69 -14.29 -2.55
N VAL A 34 -3.80 -13.95 -3.19
CA VAL A 34 -4.15 -12.57 -3.53
C VAL A 34 -5.21 -12.07 -2.57
N ILE A 35 -4.92 -10.95 -1.91
CA ILE A 35 -5.87 -10.23 -1.07
C ILE A 35 -6.50 -9.14 -1.92
N LEU A 36 -7.81 -9.13 -2.01
CA LEU A 36 -8.59 -8.17 -2.73
C LEU A 36 -9.52 -7.47 -1.74
N THR A 37 -9.44 -6.14 -1.67
CA THR A 37 -10.39 -5.33 -0.92
C THR A 37 -11.24 -4.54 -1.89
N PHE A 38 -12.54 -4.42 -1.60
CA PHE A 38 -13.46 -3.63 -2.40
C PHE A 38 -14.57 -3.03 -1.56
N HIS A 39 -15.14 -1.93 -2.05
CA HIS A 39 -16.33 -1.30 -1.50
C HIS A 39 -17.46 -1.41 -2.51
N ALA A 40 -18.68 -1.68 -2.02
CA ALA A 40 -19.90 -1.73 -2.82
C ALA A 40 -20.94 -0.75 -2.27
N ALA A 41 -21.53 0.06 -3.15
CA ALA A 41 -22.56 1.01 -2.79
C ALA A 41 -23.79 0.93 -3.72
N ASP A 42 -24.95 1.32 -3.20
CA ASP A 42 -26.17 1.43 -3.96
C ASP A 42 -26.21 2.73 -4.82
N ALA A 43 -27.26 2.94 -5.58
CA ALA A 43 -27.44 4.12 -6.43
C ALA A 43 -27.51 5.46 -5.66
N ARG A 44 -27.69 5.42 -4.34
CA ARG A 44 -27.65 6.60 -3.46
C ARG A 44 -26.29 6.81 -2.82
N GLY A 45 -25.30 5.94 -3.12
CA GLY A 45 -23.99 5.96 -2.53
C GLY A 45 -23.92 5.35 -1.11
N LEU A 46 -24.97 4.65 -0.66
CA LEU A 46 -24.97 3.99 0.63
C LEU A 46 -24.26 2.65 0.55
N PRO A 47 -23.38 2.33 1.54
CA PRO A 47 -22.67 1.04 1.56
C PRO A 47 -23.64 -0.16 1.58
N ILE A 48 -23.37 -1.14 0.75
CA ILE A 48 -24.05 -2.44 0.77
C ILE A 48 -23.21 -3.38 1.61
N ASN A 49 -23.74 -3.79 2.77
CA ASN A 49 -22.98 -4.54 3.80
C ASN A 49 -23.50 -5.97 3.98
N ASP A 50 -24.32 -6.48 3.07
CA ASP A 50 -24.97 -7.80 3.15
C ASP A 50 -24.69 -8.69 1.95
N LEU A 51 -23.64 -8.39 1.14
CA LEU A 51 -23.21 -9.27 0.07
C LEU A 51 -22.69 -10.59 0.63
N GLN A 52 -23.09 -11.68 -0.04
CA GLN A 52 -22.60 -13.02 0.22
C GLN A 52 -21.62 -13.42 -0.88
N LEU A 53 -20.74 -14.37 -0.61
CA LEU A 53 -19.82 -14.89 -1.61
C LEU A 53 -20.54 -15.45 -2.84
N SER A 54 -21.74 -16.02 -2.65
CA SER A 54 -22.61 -16.52 -3.74
C SER A 54 -23.13 -15.45 -4.68
N ASP A 55 -23.13 -14.19 -4.25
CA ASP A 55 -23.58 -13.04 -5.04
C ASP A 55 -22.48 -12.55 -6.00
N LEU A 56 -21.27 -13.07 -5.88
CA LEU A 56 -20.08 -12.58 -6.56
C LEU A 56 -19.55 -13.58 -7.57
N THR A 57 -19.10 -13.07 -8.72
CA THR A 57 -18.32 -13.87 -9.68
C THR A 57 -16.96 -13.19 -9.88
N LEU A 58 -15.90 -13.85 -9.39
CA LEU A 58 -14.53 -13.38 -9.50
C LEU A 58 -13.83 -14.08 -10.66
N LEU A 59 -13.19 -13.28 -11.53
CA LEU A 59 -12.27 -13.78 -12.55
C LEU A 59 -10.89 -13.12 -12.34
N ASP A 60 -9.86 -13.93 -12.34
CA ASP A 60 -8.45 -13.56 -12.33
C ASP A 60 -7.87 -13.83 -13.72
N ASN A 61 -7.47 -12.79 -14.42
CA ASN A 61 -7.00 -12.90 -15.81
C ASN A 61 -8.00 -13.68 -16.71
N GLY A 62 -9.30 -13.43 -16.50
CA GLY A 62 -10.39 -14.08 -17.24
C GLY A 62 -10.72 -15.52 -16.80
N ILE A 63 -10.06 -16.06 -15.79
CA ILE A 63 -10.22 -17.44 -15.31
C ILE A 63 -10.74 -17.43 -13.87
N PRO A 64 -11.71 -18.29 -13.48
CA PRO A 64 -12.09 -18.43 -12.08
C PRO A 64 -10.89 -18.84 -11.20
N PRO A 65 -10.76 -18.31 -9.97
CA PRO A 65 -9.68 -18.69 -9.07
C PRO A 65 -9.76 -20.19 -8.70
N ALA A 66 -8.62 -20.79 -8.37
CA ALA A 66 -8.59 -22.18 -7.92
C ALA A 66 -9.39 -22.39 -6.63
N LYS A 67 -9.36 -21.39 -5.74
CA LYS A 67 -10.08 -21.44 -4.46
C LYS A 67 -10.25 -20.03 -3.89
N ILE A 68 -11.43 -19.75 -3.35
CA ILE A 68 -11.64 -18.65 -2.41
C ILE A 68 -11.28 -19.16 -1.01
N LEU A 69 -10.42 -18.43 -0.31
CA LEU A 69 -9.89 -18.83 0.99
C LEU A 69 -10.59 -18.11 2.13
N ASP A 70 -11.01 -16.85 1.89
CA ASP A 70 -11.67 -16.03 2.89
C ASP A 70 -12.55 -14.97 2.21
N PHE A 71 -13.68 -14.64 2.84
CA PHE A 71 -14.57 -13.56 2.44
C PHE A 71 -15.20 -12.95 3.67
N GLN A 72 -14.92 -11.69 3.94
CA GLN A 72 -15.36 -11.00 5.15
C GLN A 72 -15.77 -9.57 4.83
N LEU A 73 -16.83 -9.10 5.49
CA LEU A 73 -17.15 -7.68 5.59
C LEU A 73 -16.31 -7.08 6.74
N GLN A 74 -15.64 -5.98 6.44
CA GLN A 74 -14.90 -5.17 7.41
C GLN A 74 -15.64 -3.84 7.58
N GLN A 75 -16.29 -3.66 8.72
CA GLN A 75 -16.99 -2.45 9.05
C GLN A 75 -16.25 -1.63 10.10
N ASP A 76 -16.41 -0.31 10.03
CA ASP A 76 -15.86 0.63 11.01
C ASP A 76 -14.32 0.52 11.18
N PHE A 77 -13.67 0.17 10.09
CA PHE A 77 -12.27 -0.20 10.04
C PHE A 77 -11.38 0.99 10.39
N PRO A 78 -10.34 0.81 11.22
CA PRO A 78 -9.33 1.85 11.45
C PRO A 78 -8.66 2.26 10.14
N ILE A 79 -8.33 3.54 10.01
CA ILE A 79 -7.70 4.10 8.82
C ILE A 79 -6.22 4.41 9.09
N ARG A 80 -5.39 4.14 8.10
CA ARG A 80 -3.98 4.53 8.02
C ARG A 80 -3.79 5.36 6.76
N ALA A 81 -3.59 6.66 6.91
CA ALA A 81 -3.52 7.61 5.81
C ALA A 81 -2.09 8.14 5.60
N GLY A 82 -1.63 8.15 4.35
CA GLY A 82 -0.48 8.95 3.95
C GLY A 82 -0.97 10.23 3.26
N ILE A 83 -0.58 11.39 3.75
CA ILE A 83 -0.85 12.68 3.09
C ILE A 83 0.43 13.08 2.35
N LEU A 84 0.42 12.94 1.02
CA LEU A 84 1.56 13.22 0.16
C LEU A 84 1.28 14.47 -0.67
N ILE A 85 2.08 15.51 -0.46
CA ILE A 85 1.91 16.80 -1.13
C ILE A 85 3.09 17.05 -2.05
N ASP A 86 2.81 17.15 -3.33
CA ASP A 86 3.76 17.56 -4.36
C ASP A 86 4.10 19.04 -4.16
N THR A 87 5.39 19.32 -4.02
CA THR A 87 5.90 20.69 -3.82
C THR A 87 6.77 21.16 -4.99
N SER A 88 6.73 20.44 -6.10
CA SER A 88 7.41 20.82 -7.35
C SER A 88 6.95 22.18 -7.87
N GLY A 89 7.70 22.73 -8.83
CA GLY A 89 7.47 24.07 -9.33
C GLY A 89 6.08 24.29 -9.92
N SER A 90 5.53 23.31 -10.62
CA SER A 90 4.18 23.34 -11.21
C SER A 90 3.07 23.48 -10.18
N MET A 91 3.26 22.90 -8.99
CA MET A 91 2.27 22.89 -7.92
C MET A 91 2.16 24.19 -7.10
N SER A 92 3.01 25.19 -7.39
CA SER A 92 3.11 26.40 -6.56
C SER A 92 1.80 27.22 -6.45
N SER A 93 0.94 27.21 -7.47
CA SER A 93 -0.36 27.88 -7.45
C SER A 93 -1.46 27.07 -6.75
N HIS A 94 -1.30 25.77 -6.58
CA HIS A 94 -2.28 24.84 -6.03
C HIS A 94 -2.08 24.58 -4.53
N ARG A 95 -0.88 24.82 -4.02
CA ARG A 95 -0.45 24.50 -2.65
C ARG A 95 -1.46 24.86 -1.56
N TYR A 96 -2.01 26.07 -1.56
CA TYR A 96 -2.95 26.48 -0.51
C TYR A 96 -4.25 25.69 -0.54
N ARG A 97 -4.71 25.32 -1.73
CA ARG A 97 -5.90 24.51 -1.93
C ARG A 97 -5.62 23.08 -1.46
N ASP A 98 -4.51 22.49 -1.85
CA ASP A 98 -4.10 21.15 -1.42
C ASP A 98 -3.96 21.06 0.10
N GLN A 99 -3.29 22.06 0.71
CA GLN A 99 -3.15 22.14 2.16
C GLN A 99 -4.52 22.31 2.84
N SER A 100 -5.49 23.03 2.25
CA SER A 100 -6.82 23.15 2.79
C SER A 100 -7.55 21.81 2.78
N ILE A 101 -7.56 21.10 1.65
CA ILE A 101 -8.22 19.79 1.52
C ILE A 101 -7.59 18.77 2.48
N ALA A 102 -6.27 18.74 2.56
CA ALA A 102 -5.53 17.85 3.47
C ALA A 102 -5.86 18.18 4.96
N THR A 103 -6.00 19.46 5.29
CA THR A 103 -6.38 19.91 6.63
C THR A 103 -7.82 19.53 6.97
N ASP A 104 -8.75 19.66 6.02
CA ASP A 104 -10.14 19.23 6.19
C ASP A 104 -10.22 17.73 6.50
N TYR A 105 -9.44 16.89 5.80
CA TYR A 105 -9.34 15.48 6.14
C TYR A 105 -8.85 15.28 7.57
N ALA A 106 -7.75 15.92 7.95
CA ALA A 106 -7.14 15.72 9.27
C ALA A 106 -8.07 16.17 10.41
N GLN A 107 -8.83 17.25 10.22
CA GLN A 107 -9.67 17.85 11.26
C GLN A 107 -11.06 17.23 11.34
N GLN A 108 -11.65 16.83 10.21
CA GLN A 108 -13.05 16.43 10.14
C GLN A 108 -13.25 14.91 10.10
N LEU A 109 -12.31 14.17 9.52
CA LEU A 109 -12.51 12.76 9.20
C LEU A 109 -11.61 11.81 10.00
N LEU A 110 -10.47 12.28 10.51
CA LEU A 110 -9.55 11.45 11.29
C LEU A 110 -10.12 11.17 12.68
N ARG A 111 -10.36 9.90 13.00
CA ARG A 111 -10.81 9.45 14.33
C ARG A 111 -9.61 9.25 15.24
N GLN A 112 -9.42 10.14 16.22
CA GLN A 112 -8.21 10.16 17.08
C GLN A 112 -7.94 8.86 17.84
N GLN A 113 -8.98 8.06 18.15
CA GLN A 113 -8.84 6.82 18.92
C GLN A 113 -8.33 5.64 18.08
N THR A 114 -8.60 5.64 16.78
CA THR A 114 -8.39 4.48 15.92
C THR A 114 -7.50 4.75 14.72
N ASP A 115 -7.56 5.97 14.17
CA ASP A 115 -6.89 6.32 12.92
C ASP A 115 -5.54 6.98 13.16
N GLN A 116 -4.66 6.86 12.18
CA GLN A 116 -3.38 7.56 12.16
C GLN A 116 -3.08 8.05 10.75
N ALA A 117 -2.37 9.17 10.68
CA ALA A 117 -1.84 9.67 9.43
C ALA A 117 -0.38 10.11 9.56
N PHE A 118 0.34 10.13 8.44
CA PHE A 118 1.64 10.80 8.31
C PHE A 118 1.56 11.85 7.21
N VAL A 119 2.47 12.83 7.23
CA VAL A 119 2.59 13.86 6.20
C VAL A 119 3.98 13.78 5.57
N LEU A 120 3.99 13.76 4.25
CA LEU A 120 5.19 13.76 3.44
C LEU A 120 5.05 14.79 2.33
N ASN A 121 6.06 15.61 2.09
CA ASN A 121 6.14 16.40 0.87
C ASN A 121 7.22 15.83 -0.06
N PHE A 122 7.10 16.12 -1.35
CA PHE A 122 8.07 15.66 -2.33
C PHE A 122 8.21 16.62 -3.52
N ASP A 123 9.39 16.57 -4.09
CA ASP A 123 9.78 17.12 -5.39
C ASP A 123 10.69 16.07 -6.05
N ARG A 124 11.96 16.35 -6.29
CA ARG A 124 12.98 15.35 -6.68
C ARG A 124 13.31 14.36 -5.58
N THR A 125 12.98 14.70 -4.35
CA THR A 125 13.22 13.93 -3.13
C THR A 125 11.99 13.96 -2.24
N SER A 126 11.79 12.90 -1.46
CA SER A 126 10.67 12.85 -0.52
C SER A 126 11.15 13.14 0.90
N HIS A 127 10.38 13.93 1.65
CA HIS A 127 10.66 14.33 3.02
C HIS A 127 9.48 14.01 3.93
N LEU A 128 9.71 13.13 4.92
CA LEU A 128 8.73 12.85 5.96
C LEU A 128 8.67 14.05 6.93
N ILE A 129 7.61 14.85 6.83
CA ILE A 129 7.40 16.05 7.67
C ILE A 129 6.86 15.65 9.03
N GLN A 130 5.89 14.71 9.06
CA GLN A 130 5.28 14.22 10.28
C GLN A 130 5.14 12.70 10.19
N PRO A 131 5.80 11.95 11.10
CA PRO A 131 5.54 10.53 11.28
C PRO A 131 4.10 10.24 11.74
N TRP A 132 3.71 8.96 11.76
CA TRP A 132 2.39 8.53 12.18
C TRP A 132 1.90 9.20 13.47
N THR A 133 0.75 9.83 13.41
CA THR A 133 0.07 10.47 14.54
C THR A 133 -1.45 10.40 14.37
N SER A 134 -2.17 10.37 15.49
CA SER A 134 -3.63 10.51 15.54
C SER A 134 -4.09 11.92 15.92
N ASN A 135 -3.15 12.88 16.08
CA ASN A 135 -3.46 14.22 16.52
C ASN A 135 -3.71 15.17 15.33
N PRO A 136 -4.96 15.64 15.10
CA PRO A 136 -5.28 16.54 13.99
C PRO A 136 -4.52 17.85 14.00
N ALA A 137 -4.24 18.43 15.18
CA ALA A 137 -3.51 19.70 15.27
C ALA A 137 -2.04 19.53 14.83
N THR A 138 -1.41 18.41 15.20
CA THR A 138 -0.06 18.07 14.75
C THR A 138 -0.01 17.88 13.24
N LEU A 139 -0.99 17.17 12.67
CA LEU A 139 -1.10 17.00 11.21
C LEU A 139 -1.31 18.32 10.49
N THR A 140 -2.25 19.15 10.97
CA THR A 140 -2.51 20.48 10.39
C THR A 140 -1.23 21.33 10.38
N THR A 141 -0.48 21.36 11.49
CA THR A 141 0.80 22.06 11.55
C THR A 141 1.80 21.53 10.53
N ALA A 142 1.90 20.21 10.40
CA ALA A 142 2.80 19.57 9.44
C ALA A 142 2.40 19.87 7.98
N ILE A 143 1.11 19.83 7.66
CA ILE A 143 0.57 20.16 6.33
C ILE A 143 0.94 21.59 5.95
N HIS A 144 0.75 22.55 6.84
CA HIS A 144 1.11 23.95 6.59
C HIS A 144 2.64 24.18 6.53
N ASN A 145 3.43 23.29 7.13
CA ASN A 145 4.89 23.33 7.07
C ASN A 145 5.48 22.67 5.83
N THR A 146 4.66 22.08 4.94
CA THR A 146 5.14 21.61 3.65
C THR A 146 5.66 22.81 2.87
N THR A 147 6.97 22.85 2.67
CA THR A 147 7.63 23.97 2.01
C THR A 147 7.63 23.80 0.50
N ARG A 148 7.74 24.92 -0.20
CA ARG A 148 7.96 24.91 -1.66
C ARG A 148 9.27 24.20 -1.96
N GLY A 149 9.23 23.24 -2.86
CA GLY A 149 10.42 22.58 -3.41
C GLY A 149 11.23 23.50 -4.33
N ASP A 150 12.25 22.96 -4.96
CA ASP A 150 13.05 23.67 -5.95
C ASP A 150 12.18 24.04 -7.17
N PRO A 151 12.05 25.33 -7.51
CA PRO A 151 11.24 25.75 -8.66
C PRO A 151 11.73 25.18 -10.01
N ILE A 152 12.98 24.74 -10.07
CA ILE A 152 13.62 24.16 -11.27
C ILE A 152 13.77 22.64 -11.11
N GLY A 153 13.41 22.12 -9.93
CA GLY A 153 13.49 20.71 -9.61
C GLY A 153 12.43 19.87 -10.35
N GLY A 154 12.78 18.64 -10.64
CA GLY A 154 11.83 17.66 -11.19
C GLY A 154 10.95 17.06 -10.08
N THR A 155 10.03 16.17 -10.48
CA THR A 155 9.12 15.45 -9.62
C THR A 155 9.44 13.96 -9.67
N ALA A 156 9.75 13.35 -8.51
CA ALA A 156 10.00 11.91 -8.36
C ALA A 156 8.77 11.23 -7.72
N LEU A 157 7.65 11.21 -8.44
CA LEU A 157 6.37 10.72 -7.98
C LEU A 157 6.41 9.21 -7.70
N PHE A 158 6.93 8.41 -8.64
CA PHE A 158 6.94 6.95 -8.50
C PHE A 158 7.91 6.49 -7.41
N ASP A 159 9.10 7.10 -7.32
CA ASP A 159 10.04 6.81 -6.23
C ASP A 159 9.43 7.14 -4.86
N THR A 160 8.68 8.26 -4.77
CA THR A 160 8.00 8.69 -3.55
C THR A 160 6.89 7.72 -3.14
N LEU A 161 6.04 7.30 -4.07
CA LEU A 161 4.97 6.34 -3.82
C LEU A 161 5.54 4.99 -3.38
N TYR A 162 6.56 4.50 -4.08
CA TYR A 162 7.25 3.27 -3.70
C TYR A 162 7.83 3.35 -2.29
N ALA A 163 8.55 4.43 -1.98
CA ALA A 163 9.17 4.62 -0.67
C ALA A 163 8.11 4.74 0.44
N ALA A 164 7.02 5.49 0.22
CA ALA A 164 5.92 5.62 1.17
C ALA A 164 5.24 4.27 1.43
N CYS A 165 4.85 3.53 0.38
CA CYS A 165 4.22 2.22 0.52
C CYS A 165 5.16 1.24 1.25
N ARG A 166 6.43 1.17 0.87
CA ARG A 166 7.40 0.26 1.48
C ARG A 166 7.73 0.60 2.93
N SER A 167 8.05 1.88 3.23
CA SER A 167 8.61 2.27 4.53
C SER A 167 7.56 2.64 5.56
N GLN A 168 6.42 3.22 5.15
CA GLN A 168 5.38 3.65 6.05
C GLN A 168 4.31 2.56 6.23
N PHE A 169 3.83 1.97 5.14
CA PHE A 169 2.78 0.96 5.19
C PHE A 169 3.31 -0.48 5.32
N GLY A 170 4.54 -0.77 4.90
CA GLY A 170 5.09 -2.12 4.91
C GLY A 170 5.23 -2.77 6.30
N ALA A 171 5.26 -1.98 7.38
CA ALA A 171 5.29 -2.45 8.77
C ALA A 171 3.88 -2.60 9.39
N ILE A 172 2.83 -2.17 8.70
CA ILE A 172 1.45 -2.20 9.19
C ILE A 172 0.80 -3.53 8.83
N ASP A 173 0.05 -4.11 9.76
CA ASP A 173 -0.83 -5.24 9.43
C ASP A 173 -1.99 -4.73 8.56
N HIS A 174 -1.86 -4.88 7.26
CA HIS A 174 -2.87 -4.50 6.26
C HIS A 174 -4.17 -5.32 6.34
N ARG A 175 -4.26 -6.28 7.29
CA ARG A 175 -5.50 -6.98 7.63
C ARG A 175 -6.29 -6.25 8.73
N ALA A 176 -5.66 -5.31 9.41
CA ALA A 176 -6.21 -4.62 10.57
C ALA A 176 -6.55 -3.15 10.31
N SER A 177 -6.35 -2.63 9.09
CA SER A 177 -6.66 -1.23 8.75
C SER A 177 -6.91 -1.04 7.25
N GLY A 178 -7.74 -0.03 6.93
CA GLY A 178 -7.85 0.52 5.58
C GLY A 178 -6.68 1.46 5.31
N ASN A 179 -5.77 1.05 4.42
CA ASN A 179 -4.59 1.84 4.09
C ASN A 179 -4.82 2.65 2.82
N PHE A 180 -4.46 3.92 2.84
CA PHE A 180 -4.54 4.74 1.64
C PHE A 180 -3.58 5.92 1.66
N ILE A 181 -3.38 6.49 0.48
CA ILE A 181 -2.66 7.73 0.25
C ILE A 181 -3.63 8.76 -0.30
N LEU A 182 -3.67 9.96 0.33
CA LEU A 182 -4.14 11.18 -0.28
C LEU A 182 -2.96 11.83 -1.01
N LEU A 183 -3.00 11.82 -2.33
CA LEU A 183 -1.97 12.35 -3.19
C LEU A 183 -2.43 13.66 -3.80
N PHE A 184 -1.67 14.73 -3.62
CA PHE A 184 -1.89 16.03 -4.22
C PHE A 184 -0.78 16.28 -5.23
N SER A 185 -1.07 16.23 -6.54
CA SER A 185 -0.08 16.35 -7.61
C SER A 185 -0.75 16.64 -8.97
N ASP A 186 0.00 17.16 -9.92
CA ASP A 186 -0.37 17.19 -11.34
C ASP A 186 -0.14 15.84 -12.05
N GLY A 187 0.53 14.89 -11.38
CA GLY A 187 0.78 13.55 -11.88
C GLY A 187 1.94 13.43 -12.87
N GLU A 188 2.70 14.49 -13.08
CA GLU A 188 3.91 14.44 -13.90
C GLU A 188 5.06 13.83 -13.11
N ASP A 189 5.77 12.88 -13.73
CA ASP A 189 7.00 12.30 -13.21
C ASP A 189 8.12 12.51 -14.22
N ASN A 190 9.20 13.14 -13.80
CA ASN A 190 10.37 13.40 -14.63
C ASN A 190 11.71 13.21 -13.93
N ALA A 191 11.68 12.70 -12.68
CA ALA A 191 12.87 12.54 -11.87
C ALA A 191 12.97 11.20 -11.15
N SER A 192 11.96 10.32 -11.23
CA SER A 192 12.02 8.98 -10.63
C SER A 192 13.00 8.07 -11.39
N PHE A 193 13.60 7.16 -10.65
CA PHE A 193 14.38 6.03 -11.16
C PHE A 193 13.50 4.80 -11.39
N LEU A 194 12.39 4.68 -10.65
CA LEU A 194 11.43 3.60 -10.76
C LEU A 194 10.33 3.97 -11.75
N ASP A 195 9.70 2.95 -12.33
CA ASP A 195 8.53 3.10 -13.18
C ASP A 195 7.23 3.03 -12.38
N LEU A 196 6.14 3.43 -13.03
CA LEU A 196 4.80 3.40 -12.46
C LEU A 196 4.41 2.00 -11.97
N GLU A 197 4.74 0.96 -12.74
CA GLU A 197 4.40 -0.42 -12.41
C GLU A 197 5.03 -0.85 -11.10
N THR A 198 6.30 -0.53 -10.89
CA THR A 198 7.02 -0.84 -9.65
C THR A 198 6.44 -0.12 -8.45
N ALA A 199 6.03 1.14 -8.60
CA ALA A 199 5.38 1.90 -7.54
C ALA A 199 4.00 1.32 -7.19
N VAL A 200 3.18 0.99 -8.19
CA VAL A 200 1.87 0.36 -8.02
C VAL A 200 2.00 -1.00 -7.35
N ASP A 201 2.90 -1.87 -7.82
CA ASP A 201 3.14 -3.20 -7.24
C ASP A 201 3.44 -3.10 -5.75
N MET A 202 4.30 -2.17 -5.34
CA MET A 202 4.61 -1.96 -3.92
C MET A 202 3.39 -1.49 -3.11
N CYS A 203 2.57 -0.58 -3.64
CA CYS A 203 1.36 -0.12 -2.96
C CYS A 203 0.29 -1.22 -2.89
N GLN A 204 0.19 -2.07 -3.91
CA GLN A 204 -0.68 -3.25 -3.87
C GLN A 204 -0.22 -4.28 -2.83
N HIS A 205 1.09 -4.52 -2.68
CA HIS A 205 1.64 -5.41 -1.66
C HIS A 205 1.30 -4.98 -0.24
N THR A 206 1.19 -3.67 -0.01
CA THR A 206 0.80 -3.10 1.29
C THR A 206 -0.69 -2.84 1.40
N ASN A 207 -1.48 -3.28 0.39
CA ASN A 207 -2.92 -3.04 0.30
C ASN A 207 -3.29 -1.56 0.49
N THR A 208 -2.54 -0.65 -0.15
CA THR A 208 -2.66 0.79 -0.03
C THR A 208 -3.31 1.36 -1.28
N ALA A 209 -4.52 1.92 -1.16
CA ALA A 209 -5.21 2.60 -2.25
C ALA A 209 -4.68 4.03 -2.43
N ILE A 210 -4.66 4.54 -3.67
CA ILE A 210 -4.24 5.91 -3.96
C ILE A 210 -5.47 6.72 -4.39
N TYR A 211 -5.81 7.74 -3.61
CA TYR A 211 -6.79 8.75 -3.94
C TYR A 211 -6.06 10.04 -4.29
N ALA A 212 -6.15 10.47 -5.53
CA ALA A 212 -5.42 11.63 -6.02
C ALA A 212 -6.32 12.84 -6.19
N PHE A 213 -5.85 14.00 -5.75
CA PHE A 213 -6.39 15.32 -6.08
C PHE A 213 -5.50 15.93 -7.16
N SER A 214 -6.01 15.98 -8.39
CA SER A 214 -5.30 16.50 -9.54
C SER A 214 -5.43 18.02 -9.62
N SER A 215 -4.30 18.69 -9.84
CA SER A 215 -4.24 20.13 -10.10
C SER A 215 -4.41 20.49 -11.59
N ASN A 216 -4.55 19.49 -12.48
CA ASN A 216 -4.72 19.75 -13.92
C ASN A 216 -6.09 20.34 -14.23
N ALA A 217 -6.14 21.22 -15.22
CA ALA A 217 -7.38 21.86 -15.66
C ALA A 217 -8.39 20.85 -16.21
N ARG A 218 -9.69 21.13 -15.97
CA ARG A 218 -10.82 20.37 -16.54
C ARG A 218 -11.26 20.95 -17.90
N ASP A 219 -10.33 21.25 -18.76
CA ASP A 219 -10.60 21.90 -20.05
C ASP A 219 -10.94 20.92 -21.18
N GLY A 220 -10.97 19.63 -20.88
CA GLY A 220 -11.18 18.54 -21.85
C GLY A 220 -9.95 18.23 -22.69
N ALA A 221 -8.83 18.90 -22.45
CA ALA A 221 -7.56 18.55 -23.08
C ALA A 221 -6.95 17.29 -22.46
N PHE A 222 -6.09 16.61 -23.21
CA PHE A 222 -5.34 15.48 -22.71
C PHE A 222 -4.15 15.98 -21.89
N HIS A 223 -4.16 15.68 -20.59
CA HIS A 223 -3.05 15.93 -19.67
C HIS A 223 -2.39 14.60 -19.31
N PRO A 224 -1.12 14.37 -19.70
CA PRO A 224 -0.41 13.12 -19.40
C PRO A 224 -0.39 12.78 -17.90
N GLY A 225 -0.19 13.78 -17.05
CA GLY A 225 -0.22 13.60 -15.60
C GLY A 225 -1.57 13.13 -15.07
N THR A 226 -2.69 13.64 -15.59
CA THR A 226 -4.03 13.14 -15.21
C THR A 226 -4.20 11.67 -15.59
N ALA A 227 -3.69 11.25 -16.74
CA ALA A 227 -3.72 9.84 -17.14
C ALA A 227 -2.85 8.97 -16.20
N THR A 228 -1.69 9.46 -15.78
CA THR A 228 -0.84 8.82 -14.76
C THR A 228 -1.57 8.65 -13.43
N LEU A 229 -2.20 9.72 -12.91
CA LEU A 229 -2.98 9.67 -11.68
C LEU A 229 -4.16 8.69 -11.79
N ALA A 230 -4.85 8.67 -12.93
CA ALA A 230 -5.96 7.74 -13.18
C ALA A 230 -5.48 6.29 -13.17
N GLN A 231 -4.33 6.00 -13.75
CA GLN A 231 -3.74 4.66 -13.75
C GLN A 231 -3.32 4.24 -12.32
N LEU A 232 -2.62 5.10 -11.57
CA LEU A 232 -2.24 4.88 -10.18
C LEU A 232 -3.47 4.55 -9.31
N ALA A 233 -4.52 5.39 -9.40
CA ALA A 233 -5.75 5.22 -8.63
C ALA A 233 -6.46 3.91 -9.00
N THR A 234 -6.73 3.68 -10.29
CA THR A 234 -7.47 2.50 -10.77
C THR A 234 -6.76 1.19 -10.42
N GLN A 235 -5.44 1.15 -10.57
CA GLN A 235 -4.68 -0.06 -10.27
C GLN A 235 -4.55 -0.34 -8.78
N THR A 236 -4.70 0.67 -7.91
CA THR A 236 -4.61 0.50 -6.45
C THR A 236 -5.97 0.45 -5.74
N GLY A 237 -7.08 0.71 -6.47
CA GLY A 237 -8.43 0.68 -5.92
C GLY A 237 -8.88 2.00 -5.30
N GLY A 238 -8.31 3.10 -5.75
CA GLY A 238 -8.73 4.45 -5.39
C GLY A 238 -9.44 5.19 -6.52
N SER A 239 -9.38 6.51 -6.50
CA SER A 239 -10.04 7.39 -7.47
C SER A 239 -9.26 8.70 -7.65
N VAL A 240 -9.55 9.40 -8.75
CA VAL A 240 -9.01 10.74 -9.00
C VAL A 240 -10.11 11.76 -8.84
N PHE A 241 -9.81 12.82 -8.12
CA PHE A 241 -10.63 14.04 -7.96
C PHE A 241 -9.82 15.23 -8.45
N TYR A 242 -10.45 16.37 -8.54
CA TYR A 242 -9.76 17.61 -8.87
C TYR A 242 -9.72 18.51 -7.64
N ASP A 243 -8.61 19.21 -7.46
CA ASP A 243 -8.40 20.10 -6.32
C ASP A 243 -9.29 21.36 -6.36
N ASP A 244 -9.77 21.74 -7.57
CA ASP A 244 -10.66 22.86 -7.80
C ASP A 244 -12.15 22.49 -7.73
N ASP A 245 -12.49 21.24 -7.40
CA ASP A 245 -13.88 20.82 -7.23
C ASP A 245 -14.51 21.53 -6.02
N PRO A 246 -15.66 22.18 -6.18
CA PRO A 246 -16.32 22.87 -5.08
C PRO A 246 -16.79 21.94 -3.97
N ASP A 247 -16.91 20.62 -4.24
CA ASP A 247 -17.41 19.63 -3.27
C ASP A 247 -16.31 18.66 -2.80
N THR A 248 -15.10 19.17 -2.56
CA THR A 248 -13.98 18.35 -2.05
C THR A 248 -14.32 17.64 -0.75
N SER A 249 -15.16 18.24 0.10
CA SER A 249 -15.65 17.62 1.34
C SER A 249 -16.51 16.37 1.07
N ALA A 250 -17.31 16.33 0.00
CA ALA A 250 -18.06 15.12 -0.37
C ALA A 250 -17.10 14.02 -0.87
N HIS A 251 -16.06 14.39 -1.63
CA HIS A 251 -15.05 13.44 -2.05
C HIS A 251 -14.32 12.81 -0.86
N LEU A 252 -13.93 13.61 0.13
CA LEU A 252 -13.29 13.10 1.35
C LEU A 252 -14.22 12.16 2.13
N ARG A 253 -15.51 12.49 2.26
CA ARG A 253 -16.50 11.59 2.90
C ARG A 253 -16.69 10.30 2.12
N THR A 254 -16.68 10.36 0.79
CA THR A 254 -16.76 9.17 -0.08
C THR A 254 -15.53 8.26 0.13
N ILE A 255 -14.34 8.85 0.17
CA ILE A 255 -13.10 8.11 0.47
C ILE A 255 -13.21 7.42 1.83
N GLU A 256 -13.64 8.16 2.86
CA GLU A 256 -13.81 7.60 4.21
C GLU A 256 -14.82 6.43 4.22
N ALA A 257 -15.98 6.60 3.59
CA ALA A 257 -17.01 5.56 3.52
C ALA A 257 -16.48 4.30 2.82
N ASN A 258 -15.75 4.47 1.72
CA ASN A 258 -15.14 3.36 0.97
C ASN A 258 -14.12 2.58 1.81
N LEU A 259 -13.35 3.27 2.64
CA LEU A 259 -12.27 2.66 3.43
C LEU A 259 -12.77 2.01 4.72
N ARG A 260 -13.85 2.54 5.30
CA ARG A 260 -14.41 1.99 6.55
C ARG A 260 -15.34 0.82 6.37
N ASN A 261 -15.90 0.66 5.16
CA ASN A 261 -16.85 -0.40 4.83
C ASN A 261 -16.33 -1.16 3.61
N GLN A 262 -15.42 -2.09 3.84
CA GLN A 262 -14.80 -2.88 2.79
C GLN A 262 -15.14 -4.35 2.93
N TYR A 263 -15.28 -5.02 1.80
CA TYR A 263 -15.18 -6.46 1.73
C TYR A 263 -13.71 -6.85 1.51
N ARG A 264 -13.26 -7.85 2.25
CA ARG A 264 -11.97 -8.50 2.05
C ARG A 264 -12.23 -9.89 1.48
N LEU A 265 -11.65 -10.17 0.32
CA LEU A 265 -11.68 -11.44 -0.36
C LEU A 265 -10.25 -11.93 -0.54
N VAL A 266 -9.97 -13.16 -0.12
CA VAL A 266 -8.67 -13.81 -0.31
C VAL A 266 -8.85 -15.01 -1.20
N PHE A 267 -8.07 -15.10 -2.26
CA PHE A 267 -8.17 -16.20 -3.20
C PHE A 267 -6.79 -16.71 -3.63
N ARG A 268 -6.80 -17.94 -4.12
CA ARG A 268 -5.63 -18.54 -4.78
C ARG A 268 -5.89 -18.55 -6.28
N PRO A 269 -5.02 -17.91 -7.09
CA PRO A 269 -5.08 -17.97 -8.55
C PRO A 269 -5.07 -19.41 -9.08
N ALA A 270 -5.80 -19.67 -10.19
CA ALA A 270 -5.79 -20.97 -10.81
C ALA A 270 -4.49 -21.25 -11.59
N ALA A 271 -3.89 -20.21 -12.15
CA ALA A 271 -2.68 -20.29 -12.97
C ALA A 271 -1.80 -19.06 -12.70
N LEU A 272 -1.14 -19.04 -11.54
CA LEU A 272 -0.19 -17.97 -11.22
C LEU A 272 1.19 -18.30 -11.80
N VAL A 273 1.62 -17.51 -12.77
CA VAL A 273 2.99 -17.54 -13.31
C VAL A 273 3.77 -16.42 -12.65
N HIS A 274 4.95 -16.73 -12.10
CA HIS A 274 5.83 -15.73 -11.47
C HIS A 274 6.66 -14.99 -12.54
N ASP A 275 6.02 -14.19 -13.36
CA ASP A 275 6.63 -13.47 -14.50
C ASP A 275 6.64 -11.94 -14.32
N GLY A 276 5.97 -11.45 -13.28
CA GLY A 276 5.78 -10.02 -13.04
C GLY A 276 4.72 -9.38 -13.93
N ALA A 277 3.94 -10.16 -14.68
CA ALA A 277 2.88 -9.63 -15.53
C ALA A 277 1.68 -9.11 -14.73
N PHE A 278 0.95 -8.16 -15.30
CA PHE A 278 -0.29 -7.65 -14.70
C PHE A 278 -1.45 -8.62 -14.95
N HIS A 279 -2.12 -9.02 -13.88
CA HIS A 279 -3.31 -9.86 -13.89
C HIS A 279 -4.56 -9.01 -13.66
N PRO A 280 -5.38 -8.75 -14.67
CA PRO A 280 -6.64 -8.02 -14.50
C PRO A 280 -7.63 -8.83 -13.67
N ILE A 281 -8.34 -8.12 -12.78
CA ILE A 281 -9.42 -8.66 -11.95
C ILE A 281 -10.75 -8.19 -12.52
N THR A 282 -11.70 -9.11 -12.65
CA THR A 282 -13.10 -8.81 -12.89
C THR A 282 -13.93 -9.37 -11.74
N LEU A 283 -14.72 -8.50 -11.10
CA LEU A 283 -15.66 -8.88 -10.06
C LEU A 283 -17.06 -8.46 -10.49
N ALA A 284 -17.89 -9.45 -10.87
CA ALA A 284 -19.30 -9.20 -11.13
C ALA A 284 -20.09 -9.24 -9.81
N THR A 285 -21.03 -8.32 -9.67
CA THR A 285 -21.87 -8.09 -8.50
C THR A 285 -23.33 -8.04 -8.89
N PRO A 286 -24.29 -8.20 -7.94
CA PRO A 286 -25.71 -8.05 -8.21
C PRO A 286 -26.06 -6.62 -8.70
N ASP A 287 -27.17 -6.49 -9.45
CA ASP A 287 -27.64 -5.21 -10.03
C ASP A 287 -27.89 -4.11 -8.97
N ARG A 288 -28.11 -4.47 -7.71
CA ARG A 288 -28.26 -3.52 -6.60
C ARG A 288 -26.97 -2.77 -6.25
N VAL A 289 -25.81 -3.26 -6.69
CA VAL A 289 -24.53 -2.60 -6.57
C VAL A 289 -24.38 -1.63 -7.73
N ALA A 290 -24.56 -0.36 -7.49
CA ALA A 290 -24.42 0.69 -8.51
C ALA A 290 -22.99 1.19 -8.63
N THR A 291 -22.21 1.13 -7.54
CA THR A 291 -20.80 1.54 -7.51
C THR A 291 -19.96 0.44 -6.86
N LEU A 292 -18.91 0.02 -7.55
CA LEU A 292 -17.92 -0.91 -7.07
C LEU A 292 -16.55 -0.24 -7.12
N THR A 293 -15.94 -0.01 -5.96
CA THR A 293 -14.59 0.54 -5.85
C THR A 293 -13.63 -0.61 -5.54
N ILE A 294 -12.81 -0.97 -6.51
CA ILE A 294 -11.92 -2.12 -6.45
C ILE A 294 -10.70 -1.84 -7.34
N ARG A 295 -9.55 -2.40 -7.01
CA ARG A 295 -8.38 -2.34 -7.91
C ARG A 295 -8.62 -3.15 -9.19
N SER A 296 -8.08 -2.66 -10.32
CA SER A 296 -8.28 -3.31 -11.63
C SER A 296 -7.50 -4.61 -11.80
N GLY A 297 -6.54 -4.91 -10.93
CA GLY A 297 -5.72 -6.12 -11.00
C GLY A 297 -4.55 -6.09 -10.02
N TYR A 298 -3.59 -6.95 -10.26
CA TYR A 298 -2.35 -7.03 -9.48
C TYR A 298 -1.19 -7.49 -10.37
N TYR A 299 0.04 -7.22 -9.92
CA TYR A 299 1.23 -7.77 -10.58
C TYR A 299 1.58 -9.11 -9.99
N ALA A 300 1.79 -10.12 -10.83
CA ALA A 300 2.28 -11.42 -10.40
C ALA A 300 3.69 -11.27 -9.79
N PRO A 301 4.07 -12.11 -8.80
CA PRO A 301 5.41 -12.06 -8.25
C PRO A 301 6.46 -12.25 -9.35
N LYS A 302 7.56 -11.49 -9.28
CA LYS A 302 8.69 -11.68 -10.20
C LYS A 302 9.47 -12.95 -9.82
N PRO A 303 10.05 -13.68 -10.80
CA PRO A 303 10.85 -14.86 -10.50
C PRO A 303 12.00 -14.50 -9.55
N LYS A 304 12.19 -15.30 -8.50
CA LYS A 304 13.35 -15.13 -7.62
C LYS A 304 14.60 -15.30 -8.46
N ARG A 305 15.45 -14.27 -8.53
CA ARG A 305 16.78 -14.41 -9.14
C ARG A 305 17.49 -15.57 -8.45
N ALA A 306 17.90 -16.60 -9.22
CA ALA A 306 18.73 -17.67 -8.70
C ALA A 306 19.95 -17.05 -7.99
N ALA A 307 20.17 -17.41 -6.72
CA ALA A 307 21.35 -16.97 -6.00
C ALA A 307 22.55 -17.38 -6.83
N LYS A 308 23.39 -16.41 -7.19
CA LYS A 308 24.64 -16.69 -7.91
C LYS A 308 25.44 -17.69 -7.05
N PRO A 309 25.84 -18.85 -7.58
CA PRO A 309 26.62 -19.80 -6.79
C PRO A 309 27.83 -19.08 -6.21
N ALA A 310 28.05 -19.24 -4.91
CA ALA A 310 29.20 -18.69 -4.23
C ALA A 310 30.45 -19.22 -4.95
N THR A 311 31.26 -18.34 -5.48
CA THR A 311 32.58 -18.68 -6.03
C THR A 311 33.40 -19.29 -4.89
N PRO A 312 33.93 -20.51 -5.03
CA PRO A 312 34.80 -21.06 -3.99
C PRO A 312 35.99 -20.13 -3.82
N SER A 313 36.26 -19.76 -2.56
CA SER A 313 37.44 -18.98 -2.20
C SER A 313 38.67 -19.81 -2.57
N PRO A 314 39.67 -19.27 -3.30
CA PRO A 314 40.88 -19.98 -3.51
C PRO A 314 41.60 -20.08 -2.15
N ASP A 315 41.82 -21.33 -1.70
CA ASP A 315 42.63 -21.66 -0.55
C ASP A 315 44.00 -20.99 -0.65
N ARG A 316 44.37 -20.29 0.42
CA ARG A 316 45.75 -19.90 0.69
C ARG A 316 46.31 -20.80 1.77
#